data_9dbc6f5f1a221ffd18c7a6950898e800
#
_entry.id   9dbc6f5f1a221ffd18c7a6950898e800
#
_cell.length_a   1.000
_cell.length_b   1.000
_cell.length_c   1.000
_cell.angle_alpha   90.00
_cell.angle_beta   90.00
_cell.angle_gamma   90.00
#
_symmetry.space_group_name_H-M   'P 1'
#
loop_
_entity.id
_entity.type
_entity.pdbx_description
1 polymer ?
#
loop_
_entity_poly.entity_id
_entity_poly.type
_entity_poly.pdbx_seq_one_letter_code
_entity_poly.pdbx_strand_id
1 'polypeptide(L)'
;MGLKQNKRRQTAFFFHIKSGTSIYSYMSKIWLIIIISSLITTCIVAPATIVSTMMEAAKTGVTMSIEFVGIYAVWMGFMQVMDDCKLSNKLSKALSRPVRKIFGETDEETEKNICLNIASNIIGIGSAATPYGIKAMKGLDKGHKKATRAMIMLVVINSTGIQLLPTTVIGMRALAGSVSPSCILWPTIVATFIPTILGILLVASIYRSKKHG
;
A
#
# COMPACT_ATOMS: atom_id res chain seq x y z
N MET A 1 16.93 -27.93 21.72
CA MET A 1 17.21 -27.52 20.31
C MET A 1 16.39 -26.29 19.88
N GLY A 2 15.21 -26.01 20.44
CA GLY A 2 14.32 -24.89 20.06
C GLY A 2 14.82 -23.47 20.39
N LEU A 3 15.54 -23.28 21.50
CA LEU A 3 16.01 -21.95 21.94
C LEU A 3 17.08 -21.32 21.03
N LYS A 4 17.97 -22.14 20.44
CA LYS A 4 19.00 -21.67 19.48
C LYS A 4 18.38 -21.23 18.14
N GLN A 5 17.28 -21.86 17.73
CA GLN A 5 16.58 -21.55 16.48
C GLN A 5 15.77 -20.24 16.61
N ASN A 6 15.20 -19.99 17.78
CA ASN A 6 14.47 -18.75 18.06
C ASN A 6 15.41 -17.53 18.13
N LYS A 7 16.60 -17.69 18.72
CA LYS A 7 17.63 -16.63 18.78
C LYS A 7 18.19 -16.28 17.38
N ARG A 8 18.34 -17.29 16.48
CA ARG A 8 18.73 -17.05 15.08
C ARG A 8 17.65 -16.34 14.27
N ARG A 9 16.35 -16.62 14.54
CA ARG A 9 15.25 -15.90 13.90
C ARG A 9 15.17 -14.45 14.37
N GLN A 10 15.38 -14.18 15.64
CA GLN A 10 15.41 -12.81 16.16
C GLN A 10 16.61 -12.03 15.62
N THR A 11 17.81 -12.61 15.56
CA THR A 11 18.98 -11.94 14.96
C THR A 11 18.82 -11.70 13.47
N ALA A 12 18.22 -12.61 12.70
CA ALA A 12 17.92 -12.39 11.29
C ALA A 12 16.86 -11.28 11.07
N PHE A 13 15.86 -11.22 11.95
CA PHE A 13 14.85 -10.16 11.94
C PHE A 13 15.47 -8.78 12.27
N PHE A 14 16.33 -8.69 13.28
CA PHE A 14 17.08 -7.47 13.61
C PHE A 14 18.07 -7.07 12.51
N PHE A 15 18.69 -8.01 11.82
CA PHE A 15 19.60 -7.71 10.70
C PHE A 15 18.84 -7.21 9.46
N HIS A 16 17.63 -7.69 9.22
CA HIS A 16 16.75 -7.21 8.14
C HIS A 16 16.19 -5.80 8.44
N ILE A 17 15.89 -5.49 9.68
CA ILE A 17 15.55 -4.13 10.14
C ILE A 17 16.74 -3.19 9.89
N LYS A 18 17.97 -3.62 10.13
CA LYS A 18 19.17 -2.79 9.94
C LYS A 18 19.48 -2.48 8.46
N SER A 19 19.09 -3.35 7.53
CA SER A 19 19.18 -3.09 6.08
C SER A 19 18.09 -2.12 5.60
N GLY A 20 16.89 -2.16 6.20
CA GLY A 20 15.81 -1.22 5.93
C GLY A 20 16.09 0.19 6.48
N THR A 21 16.86 0.32 7.55
CA THR A 21 17.18 1.61 8.19
C THR A 21 17.91 2.59 7.26
N SER A 22 18.64 2.12 6.24
CA SER A 22 19.33 3.02 5.32
C SER A 22 18.35 3.83 4.46
N ILE A 23 17.36 3.19 3.84
CA ILE A 23 16.38 3.88 2.97
C ILE A 23 15.46 4.77 3.80
N TYR A 24 14.97 4.32 4.95
CA TYR A 24 14.20 5.15 5.88
C TYR A 24 14.98 6.37 6.37
N SER A 25 16.28 6.21 6.62
CA SER A 25 17.17 7.32 7.01
C SER A 25 17.30 8.38 5.91
N TYR A 26 17.41 7.99 4.63
CA TYR A 26 17.45 8.93 3.52
C TYR A 26 16.12 9.65 3.32
N MET A 27 15.00 8.93 3.37
CA MET A 27 13.68 9.52 3.26
C MET A 27 13.41 10.52 4.39
N SER A 28 13.74 10.16 5.63
CA SER A 28 13.61 11.07 6.78
C SER A 28 14.47 12.33 6.64
N LYS A 29 15.69 12.22 6.10
CA LYS A 29 16.55 13.37 5.84
C LYS A 29 15.98 14.30 4.75
N ILE A 30 15.43 13.71 3.67
CA ILE A 30 14.78 14.47 2.61
C ILE A 30 13.59 15.25 3.18
N TRP A 31 12.73 14.60 3.97
CA TRP A 31 11.61 15.24 4.65
C TRP A 31 12.05 16.37 5.57
N LEU A 32 13.10 16.14 6.37
CA LEU A 32 13.66 17.15 7.26
C LEU A 32 14.18 18.37 6.48
N ILE A 33 14.88 18.15 5.37
CA ILE A 33 15.39 19.22 4.51
C ILE A 33 14.22 20.03 3.93
N ILE A 34 13.16 19.38 3.46
CA ILE A 34 11.96 20.06 2.93
C ILE A 34 11.31 20.94 4.02
N ILE A 35 11.13 20.39 5.22
CA ILE A 35 10.52 21.13 6.34
C ILE A 35 11.39 22.33 6.73
N ILE A 36 12.69 22.13 6.91
CA ILE A 36 13.61 23.19 7.30
C ILE A 36 13.67 24.27 6.21
N SER A 37 13.80 23.89 4.94
CA SER A 37 13.84 24.87 3.84
C SER A 37 12.55 25.67 3.73
N SER A 38 11.38 25.01 3.90
CA SER A 38 10.09 25.69 3.93
C SER A 38 10.00 26.69 5.09
N LEU A 39 10.46 26.29 6.28
CA LEU A 39 10.46 27.15 7.47
C LEU A 39 11.36 28.39 7.25
N ILE A 40 12.58 28.18 6.76
CA ILE A 40 13.53 29.27 6.46
C ILE A 40 12.93 30.20 5.42
N THR A 41 12.36 29.70 4.34
CA THR A 41 11.72 30.49 3.30
C THR A 41 10.60 31.35 3.88
N THR A 42 9.73 30.77 4.71
CA THR A 42 8.64 31.50 5.35
C THR A 42 9.16 32.57 6.32
N CYS A 43 10.23 32.27 7.06
CA CYS A 43 10.88 33.26 7.94
C CYS A 43 11.41 34.48 7.18
N ILE A 44 11.91 34.29 5.96
CA ILE A 44 12.47 35.37 5.15
C ILE A 44 11.37 36.14 4.42
N VAL A 45 10.41 35.43 3.81
CA VAL A 45 9.40 36.03 2.91
C VAL A 45 8.23 36.62 3.68
N ALA A 46 7.79 35.97 4.76
CA ALA A 46 6.58 36.35 5.49
C ALA A 46 6.68 36.05 7.00
N PRO A 47 7.61 36.69 7.73
CA PRO A 47 7.87 36.41 9.14
C PRO A 47 6.65 36.62 10.04
N ALA A 48 5.81 37.62 9.73
CA ALA A 48 4.63 37.95 10.52
C ALA A 48 3.52 36.83 10.46
N THR A 49 3.55 35.98 9.46
CA THR A 49 2.50 34.93 9.26
C THR A 49 2.93 33.56 9.73
N ILE A 50 4.16 33.36 10.18
CA ILE A 50 4.68 32.02 10.55
C ILE A 50 3.79 31.34 11.56
N VAL A 51 3.48 31.99 12.67
CA VAL A 51 2.74 31.41 13.78
C VAL A 51 1.32 31.09 13.35
N SER A 52 0.64 32.00 12.64
CA SER A 52 -0.72 31.77 12.14
C SER A 52 -0.77 30.63 11.13
N THR A 53 0.18 30.56 10.18
CA THR A 53 0.28 29.50 9.19
C THR A 53 0.56 28.14 9.85
N MET A 54 1.44 28.08 10.85
CA MET A 54 1.70 26.85 11.59
C MET A 54 0.46 26.36 12.36
N MET A 55 -0.27 27.28 12.99
CA MET A 55 -1.51 26.95 13.72
C MET A 55 -2.60 26.46 12.78
N GLU A 56 -2.76 27.10 11.62
CA GLU A 56 -3.71 26.68 10.60
C GLU A 56 -3.35 25.32 10.00
N ALA A 57 -2.08 25.08 9.70
CA ALA A 57 -1.59 23.80 9.23
C ALA A 57 -1.82 22.67 10.27
N ALA A 58 -1.56 22.96 11.55
CA ALA A 58 -1.83 22.02 12.64
C ALA A 58 -3.32 21.70 12.76
N LYS A 59 -4.18 22.73 12.73
CA LYS A 59 -5.64 22.57 12.75
C LYS A 59 -6.12 21.72 11.56
N THR A 60 -5.66 22.04 10.37
CA THR A 60 -5.99 21.30 9.13
C THR A 60 -5.53 19.85 9.23
N GLY A 61 -4.32 19.59 9.73
CA GLY A 61 -3.79 18.25 9.91
C GLY A 61 -4.64 17.41 10.89
N VAL A 62 -5.07 17.99 12.00
CA VAL A 62 -5.96 17.32 12.97
C VAL A 62 -7.32 17.02 12.35
N THR A 63 -7.93 18.01 11.68
CA THR A 63 -9.23 17.84 11.02
C THR A 63 -9.17 16.73 9.97
N MET A 64 -8.20 16.76 9.06
CA MET A 64 -7.98 15.69 8.08
C MET A 64 -7.79 14.32 8.72
N SER A 65 -7.07 14.24 9.84
CA SER A 65 -6.86 12.97 10.55
C SER A 65 -8.17 12.38 11.06
N ILE A 66 -9.06 13.21 11.60
CA ILE A 66 -10.38 12.79 12.07
C ILE A 66 -11.26 12.34 10.88
N GLU A 67 -11.24 13.09 9.79
CA GLU A 67 -11.95 12.75 8.54
C GLU A 67 -11.48 11.40 7.98
N PHE A 68 -10.18 11.14 7.96
CA PHE A 68 -9.64 9.84 7.56
C PHE A 68 -10.11 8.70 8.46
N VAL A 69 -10.12 8.91 9.79
CA VAL A 69 -10.65 7.90 10.72
C VAL A 69 -12.10 7.58 10.38
N GLY A 70 -12.93 8.58 10.09
CA GLY A 70 -14.32 8.38 9.66
C GLY A 70 -14.44 7.57 8.36
N ILE A 71 -13.69 7.94 7.34
CA ILE A 71 -13.66 7.22 6.05
C ILE A 71 -13.23 5.77 6.28
N TYR A 72 -12.17 5.54 7.03
CA TYR A 72 -11.66 4.19 7.30
C TYR A 72 -12.64 3.36 8.12
N ALA A 73 -13.31 3.96 9.11
CA ALA A 73 -14.31 3.26 9.92
C ALA A 73 -15.47 2.72 9.06
N VAL A 74 -15.98 3.54 8.14
CA VAL A 74 -17.04 3.13 7.19
C VAL A 74 -16.56 1.95 6.33
N TRP A 75 -15.35 2.04 5.76
CA TRP A 75 -14.81 0.99 4.90
C TRP A 75 -14.47 -0.29 5.66
N MET A 76 -13.94 -0.18 6.88
CA MET A 76 -13.70 -1.36 7.72
C MET A 76 -15.00 -2.07 8.09
N GLY A 77 -16.05 -1.30 8.42
CA GLY A 77 -17.39 -1.86 8.63
C GLY A 77 -17.93 -2.57 7.39
N PHE A 78 -17.79 -1.95 6.22
CA PHE A 78 -18.20 -2.56 4.95
C PHE A 78 -17.44 -3.86 4.66
N MET A 79 -16.11 -3.89 4.89
CA MET A 79 -15.31 -5.11 4.71
C MET A 79 -15.74 -6.21 5.69
N GLN A 80 -16.09 -5.87 6.92
CA GLN A 80 -16.62 -6.84 7.89
C GLN A 80 -17.93 -7.45 7.38
N VAL A 81 -18.86 -6.65 6.89
CA VAL A 81 -20.12 -7.14 6.28
C VAL A 81 -19.83 -8.07 5.09
N MET A 82 -18.86 -7.72 4.24
CA MET A 82 -18.45 -8.58 3.11
C MET A 82 -17.91 -9.93 3.57
N ASP A 83 -17.14 -9.96 4.67
CA ASP A 83 -16.62 -11.20 5.25
C ASP A 83 -17.75 -12.04 5.86
N ASP A 84 -18.66 -11.43 6.62
CA ASP A 84 -19.81 -12.09 7.24
C ASP A 84 -20.76 -12.70 6.19
N CYS A 85 -20.97 -11.98 5.09
CA CYS A 85 -21.75 -12.46 3.94
C CYS A 85 -21.00 -13.48 3.05
N LYS A 86 -19.77 -13.85 3.41
CA LYS A 86 -18.88 -14.74 2.61
C LYS A 86 -18.60 -14.20 1.19
N LEU A 87 -18.84 -12.92 0.96
CA LEU A 87 -18.63 -12.29 -0.34
C LEU A 87 -17.12 -12.20 -0.66
N SER A 88 -16.28 -12.00 0.36
CA SER A 88 -14.82 -12.06 0.26
C SER A 88 -14.34 -13.39 -0.33
N ASN A 89 -14.97 -14.52 0.05
CA ASN A 89 -14.63 -15.83 -0.48
C ASN A 89 -15.03 -15.98 -1.97
N LYS A 90 -16.20 -15.41 -2.36
CA LYS A 90 -16.63 -15.40 -3.76
C LYS A 90 -15.69 -14.56 -4.62
N LEU A 91 -15.31 -13.37 -4.12
CA LEU A 91 -14.39 -12.46 -4.77
C LEU A 91 -13.00 -13.08 -4.90
N SER A 92 -12.50 -13.74 -3.86
CA SER A 92 -11.25 -14.49 -3.89
C SER A 92 -11.28 -15.60 -4.96
N LYS A 93 -12.36 -16.39 -5.03
CA LYS A 93 -12.52 -17.42 -6.05
C LYS A 93 -12.56 -16.84 -7.47
N ALA A 94 -13.20 -15.70 -7.68
CA ALA A 94 -13.22 -15.03 -8.99
C ALA A 94 -11.83 -14.57 -9.44
N LEU A 95 -11.01 -14.09 -8.48
CA LEU A 95 -9.64 -13.61 -8.74
C LEU A 95 -8.58 -14.72 -8.70
N SER A 96 -8.91 -15.92 -8.24
CA SER A 96 -7.93 -17.01 -8.07
C SER A 96 -7.22 -17.38 -9.38
N ARG A 97 -7.96 -17.48 -10.50
CA ARG A 97 -7.38 -17.82 -11.81
C ARG A 97 -6.30 -16.83 -12.27
N PRO A 98 -6.56 -15.51 -12.35
CA PRO A 98 -5.53 -14.54 -12.72
C PRO A 98 -4.40 -14.48 -11.69
N VAL A 99 -4.69 -14.62 -10.40
CA VAL A 99 -3.68 -14.64 -9.33
C VAL A 99 -2.73 -15.81 -9.51
N ARG A 100 -3.22 -17.04 -9.69
CA ARG A 100 -2.37 -18.21 -9.96
C ARG A 100 -1.51 -18.05 -11.20
N LYS A 101 -2.04 -17.43 -12.26
CA LYS A 101 -1.26 -17.17 -13.49
C LYS A 101 -0.10 -16.18 -13.26
N ILE A 102 -0.30 -15.21 -12.39
CA ILE A 102 0.69 -14.15 -12.11
C ILE A 102 1.70 -14.60 -11.05
N PHE A 103 1.23 -15.19 -9.95
CA PHE A 103 2.04 -15.52 -8.78
C PHE A 103 2.57 -16.96 -8.78
N GLY A 104 1.94 -17.86 -9.54
CA GLY A 104 2.16 -19.30 -9.47
C GLY A 104 1.28 -19.96 -8.41
N GLU A 105 1.53 -21.25 -8.16
CA GLU A 105 0.83 -22.00 -7.13
C GLU A 105 1.31 -21.60 -5.73
N THR A 106 0.37 -21.30 -4.86
CA THR A 106 0.57 -20.96 -3.45
C THR A 106 -0.42 -21.76 -2.60
N ASP A 107 -0.22 -21.80 -1.30
CA ASP A 107 -1.20 -22.36 -0.38
C ASP A 107 -2.50 -21.55 -0.40
N GLU A 108 -3.62 -22.18 -0.07
CA GLU A 108 -4.96 -21.60 -0.19
C GLU A 108 -5.13 -20.32 0.62
N GLU A 109 -4.54 -20.27 1.82
CA GLU A 109 -4.61 -19.08 2.68
C GLU A 109 -3.83 -17.90 2.09
N THR A 110 -2.63 -18.14 1.57
CA THR A 110 -1.82 -17.13 0.90
C THR A 110 -2.50 -16.63 -0.38
N GLU A 111 -3.02 -17.52 -1.20
CA GLU A 111 -3.79 -17.18 -2.41
C GLU A 111 -5.00 -16.30 -2.07
N LYS A 112 -5.78 -16.69 -1.05
CA LYS A 112 -6.92 -15.90 -0.57
C LYS A 112 -6.48 -14.49 -0.15
N ASN A 113 -5.39 -14.36 0.61
CA ASN A 113 -4.88 -13.07 1.05
C ASN A 113 -4.38 -12.21 -0.12
N ILE A 114 -3.74 -12.79 -1.15
CA ILE A 114 -3.36 -12.08 -2.38
C ILE A 114 -4.60 -11.58 -3.11
N CYS A 115 -5.61 -12.43 -3.29
CA CYS A 115 -6.85 -12.06 -3.95
C CYS A 115 -7.57 -10.91 -3.24
N LEU A 116 -7.67 -10.96 -1.91
CA LEU A 116 -8.32 -9.92 -1.11
C LEU A 116 -7.52 -8.62 -1.11
N ASN A 117 -6.19 -8.69 -1.09
CA ASN A 117 -5.33 -7.52 -1.24
C ASN A 117 -5.55 -6.83 -2.59
N ILE A 118 -5.55 -7.59 -3.69
CA ILE A 118 -5.80 -7.04 -5.04
C ILE A 118 -7.21 -6.50 -5.15
N ALA A 119 -8.22 -7.21 -4.64
CA ALA A 119 -9.61 -6.77 -4.63
C ALA A 119 -9.79 -5.43 -3.90
N SER A 120 -9.18 -5.30 -2.71
CA SER A 120 -9.22 -4.07 -1.92
C SER A 120 -8.57 -2.90 -2.65
N ASN A 121 -7.46 -3.13 -3.35
CA ASN A 121 -6.82 -2.11 -4.18
C ASN A 121 -7.72 -1.71 -5.36
N ILE A 122 -8.34 -2.67 -6.05
CA ILE A 122 -9.27 -2.41 -7.17
C ILE A 122 -10.44 -1.53 -6.73
N ILE A 123 -10.99 -1.78 -5.53
CA ILE A 123 -12.08 -0.99 -4.94
C ILE A 123 -11.56 0.33 -4.35
N GLY A 124 -10.23 0.50 -4.25
CA GLY A 124 -9.61 1.72 -3.74
C GLY A 124 -9.65 1.86 -2.22
N ILE A 125 -9.76 0.76 -1.50
CA ILE A 125 -9.75 0.70 -0.04
C ILE A 125 -8.34 0.34 0.45
N GLY A 126 -7.41 1.28 0.36
CA GLY A 126 -5.99 1.04 0.69
C GLY A 126 -5.78 0.56 2.13
N SER A 127 -6.60 1.00 3.08
CA SER A 127 -6.55 0.54 4.48
C SER A 127 -6.83 -0.95 4.63
N ALA A 128 -7.81 -1.49 3.89
CA ALA A 128 -8.13 -2.91 3.90
C ALA A 128 -7.11 -3.75 3.12
N ALA A 129 -6.47 -3.19 2.10
CA ALA A 129 -5.44 -3.89 1.32
C ALA A 129 -4.20 -4.23 2.16
N THR A 130 -3.80 -3.33 3.07
CA THR A 130 -2.56 -3.48 3.86
C THR A 130 -2.51 -4.75 4.72
N PRO A 131 -3.49 -5.07 5.58
CA PRO A 131 -3.44 -6.29 6.38
C PRO A 131 -3.42 -7.56 5.54
N TYR A 132 -4.16 -7.61 4.43
CA TYR A 132 -4.12 -8.75 3.51
C TYR A 132 -2.77 -8.84 2.79
N GLY A 133 -2.19 -7.72 2.37
CA GLY A 133 -0.86 -7.68 1.78
C GLY A 133 0.23 -8.19 2.72
N ILE A 134 0.18 -7.83 4.00
CA ILE A 134 1.11 -8.32 5.02
C ILE A 134 0.96 -9.83 5.23
N LYS A 135 -0.27 -10.35 5.31
CA LYS A 135 -0.54 -11.79 5.44
C LYS A 135 -0.06 -12.55 4.20
N ALA A 136 -0.36 -12.05 3.01
CA ALA A 136 0.10 -12.61 1.75
C ALA A 136 1.63 -12.65 1.68
N MET A 137 2.31 -11.55 2.04
CA MET A 137 3.77 -11.50 2.05
C MET A 137 4.36 -12.52 3.02
N LYS A 138 3.79 -12.67 4.22
CA LYS A 138 4.23 -13.69 5.20
C LYS A 138 4.05 -15.11 4.67
N GLY A 139 2.96 -15.39 3.96
CA GLY A 139 2.72 -16.70 3.33
C GLY A 139 3.66 -16.97 2.15
N LEU A 140 4.05 -15.94 1.39
CA LEU A 140 5.04 -16.05 0.31
C LEU A 140 6.47 -16.18 0.83
N ASP A 141 6.75 -15.64 2.03
CA ASP A 141 8.08 -15.72 2.68
C ASP A 141 8.23 -17.06 3.41
N LYS A 142 8.63 -18.08 2.68
CA LYS A 142 8.96 -19.42 3.23
C LYS A 142 10.37 -19.50 3.83
N GLY A 143 10.91 -18.38 4.32
CA GLY A 143 12.27 -18.30 4.87
C GLY A 143 13.37 -18.21 3.81
N HIS A 144 13.02 -17.74 2.63
CA HIS A 144 14.00 -17.49 1.56
C HIS A 144 14.96 -16.33 1.93
N LYS A 145 16.26 -16.51 1.66
CA LYS A 145 17.27 -15.46 1.88
C LYS A 145 17.13 -14.26 0.94
N LYS A 146 16.41 -14.42 -0.17
CA LYS A 146 16.19 -13.38 -1.20
C LYS A 146 14.72 -13.33 -1.54
N ALA A 147 14.25 -12.16 -1.93
CA ALA A 147 12.88 -11.97 -2.39
C ALA A 147 12.59 -12.86 -3.62
N THR A 148 11.51 -13.62 -3.54
CA THR A 148 11.05 -14.47 -4.65
C THR A 148 10.34 -13.63 -5.71
N ARG A 149 10.12 -14.20 -6.90
CA ARG A 149 9.34 -13.55 -7.97
C ARG A 149 7.94 -13.16 -7.46
N ALA A 150 7.27 -14.03 -6.71
CA ALA A 150 5.94 -13.77 -6.19
C ALA A 150 5.93 -12.61 -5.17
N MET A 151 6.93 -12.55 -4.28
CA MET A 151 7.07 -11.44 -3.33
C MET A 151 7.27 -10.10 -4.06
N ILE A 152 8.17 -10.06 -5.05
CA ILE A 152 8.41 -8.86 -5.86
C ILE A 152 7.16 -8.46 -6.65
N MET A 153 6.45 -9.43 -7.21
CA MET A 153 5.20 -9.19 -7.92
C MET A 153 4.14 -8.56 -7.01
N LEU A 154 4.00 -9.06 -5.78
CA LEU A 154 3.07 -8.49 -4.80
C LEU A 154 3.43 -7.03 -4.46
N VAL A 155 4.71 -6.74 -4.26
CA VAL A 155 5.18 -5.36 -4.01
C VAL A 155 4.88 -4.46 -5.19
N VAL A 156 5.17 -4.91 -6.42
CA VAL A 156 4.93 -4.11 -7.64
C VAL A 156 3.44 -3.81 -7.82
N ILE A 157 2.57 -4.80 -7.68
CA ILE A 157 1.12 -4.60 -7.81
C ILE A 157 0.58 -3.64 -6.74
N ASN A 158 1.06 -3.74 -5.50
CA ASN A 158 0.67 -2.81 -4.45
C ASN A 158 1.24 -1.40 -4.66
N SER A 159 2.46 -1.27 -5.18
CA SER A 159 3.10 0.03 -5.45
C SER A 159 2.45 0.77 -6.61
N THR A 160 1.98 0.05 -7.63
CA THR A 160 1.25 0.63 -8.76
C THR A 160 -0.22 0.90 -8.44
N GLY A 161 -0.78 0.16 -7.47
CA GLY A 161 -2.06 0.41 -6.82
C GLY A 161 -3.24 0.53 -7.79
N ILE A 162 -3.48 -0.51 -8.62
CA ILE A 162 -4.62 -0.49 -9.57
C ILE A 162 -5.93 -0.17 -8.86
N GLN A 163 -6.62 0.89 -9.29
CA GLN A 163 -7.89 1.33 -8.73
C GLN A 163 -8.92 1.54 -9.84
N LEU A 164 -10.04 0.83 -9.75
CA LEU A 164 -11.22 1.10 -10.58
C LEU A 164 -12.14 2.12 -9.91
N LEU A 165 -12.23 2.07 -8.57
CA LEU A 165 -13.01 3.00 -7.78
C LEU A 165 -12.08 3.66 -6.75
N PRO A 166 -11.56 4.87 -6.97
CA PRO A 166 -10.71 5.56 -6.00
C PRO A 166 -11.56 6.15 -4.86
N THR A 167 -12.21 5.27 -4.09
CA THR A 167 -13.23 5.63 -3.09
C THR A 167 -12.69 6.55 -2.00
N THR A 168 -11.47 6.33 -1.54
CA THR A 168 -10.82 7.20 -0.55
C THR A 168 -10.64 8.62 -1.09
N VAL A 169 -10.15 8.75 -2.34
CA VAL A 169 -9.92 10.08 -2.94
C VAL A 169 -11.25 10.78 -3.27
N ILE A 170 -12.25 10.03 -3.74
CA ILE A 170 -13.60 10.58 -3.97
C ILE A 170 -14.20 11.08 -2.65
N GLY A 171 -14.06 10.30 -1.57
CA GLY A 171 -14.51 10.71 -0.23
C GLY A 171 -13.83 11.98 0.27
N MET A 172 -12.50 12.07 0.16
CA MET A 172 -11.75 13.29 0.51
C MET A 172 -12.18 14.50 -0.30
N ARG A 173 -12.38 14.35 -1.61
CA ARG A 173 -12.86 15.43 -2.49
C ARG A 173 -14.25 15.88 -2.13
N ALA A 174 -15.14 14.95 -1.74
CA ALA A 174 -16.49 15.27 -1.27
C ALA A 174 -16.44 16.08 0.04
N LEU A 175 -15.64 15.65 1.00
CA LEU A 175 -15.43 16.36 2.27
C LEU A 175 -14.82 17.77 2.05
N ALA A 176 -13.94 17.91 1.08
CA ALA A 176 -13.36 19.19 0.68
C ALA A 176 -14.33 20.09 -0.14
N GLY A 177 -15.61 19.71 -0.27
CA GLY A 177 -16.62 20.52 -0.96
C GLY A 177 -16.52 20.52 -2.48
N SER A 178 -15.89 19.51 -3.09
CA SER A 178 -15.80 19.42 -4.56
C SER A 178 -17.19 19.28 -5.19
N VAL A 179 -17.50 20.07 -6.21
CA VAL A 179 -18.75 20.02 -6.96
C VAL A 179 -18.92 18.71 -7.71
N SER A 180 -17.82 18.07 -8.13
CA SER A 180 -17.83 16.78 -8.81
C SER A 180 -16.72 15.87 -8.29
N PRO A 181 -16.90 15.22 -7.12
CA PRO A 181 -15.87 14.39 -6.50
C PRO A 181 -15.44 13.22 -7.37
N SER A 182 -16.35 12.65 -8.15
CA SER A 182 -16.15 11.45 -8.99
C SER A 182 -15.46 11.72 -10.33
N CYS A 183 -15.22 12.98 -10.74
CA CYS A 183 -14.56 13.30 -12.01
C CYS A 183 -13.13 12.70 -12.13
N ILE A 184 -12.50 12.37 -11.00
CA ILE A 184 -11.17 11.76 -10.94
C ILE A 184 -11.16 10.27 -11.35
N LEU A 185 -12.33 9.64 -11.51
CA LEU A 185 -12.44 8.20 -11.74
C LEU A 185 -11.68 7.77 -12.99
N TRP A 186 -11.95 8.35 -14.14
CA TRP A 186 -11.29 8.01 -15.40
C TRP A 186 -9.78 8.29 -15.40
N PRO A 187 -9.31 9.48 -14.98
CA PRO A 187 -7.88 9.73 -14.84
C PRO A 187 -7.17 8.71 -13.94
N THR A 188 -7.79 8.33 -12.82
CA THR A 188 -7.21 7.37 -11.87
C THR A 188 -7.12 5.98 -12.49
N ILE A 189 -8.16 5.50 -13.18
CA ILE A 189 -8.14 4.21 -13.87
C ILE A 189 -6.96 4.16 -14.82
N VAL A 190 -6.82 5.14 -15.70
CA VAL A 190 -5.73 5.18 -16.68
C VAL A 190 -4.36 5.26 -16.00
N ALA A 191 -4.22 6.16 -15.02
CA ALA A 191 -2.97 6.40 -14.32
C ALA A 191 -2.49 5.20 -13.48
N THR A 192 -3.38 4.32 -13.03
CA THR A 192 -3.03 3.14 -12.23
C THR A 192 -2.93 1.87 -13.08
N PHE A 193 -3.72 1.75 -14.13
CA PHE A 193 -3.76 0.56 -14.98
C PHE A 193 -2.48 0.41 -15.82
N ILE A 194 -2.01 1.50 -16.43
CA ILE A 194 -0.81 1.48 -17.27
C ILE A 194 0.43 1.05 -16.47
N PRO A 195 0.79 1.68 -15.33
CA PRO A 195 1.94 1.26 -14.53
C PRO A 195 1.81 -0.17 -14.01
N THR A 196 0.59 -0.62 -13.67
CA THR A 196 0.37 -1.99 -13.19
C THR A 196 0.70 -3.01 -14.27
N ILE A 197 0.20 -2.82 -15.50
CA ILE A 197 0.53 -3.72 -16.61
C ILE A 197 2.04 -3.70 -16.89
N LEU A 198 2.63 -2.52 -16.99
CA LEU A 198 4.06 -2.38 -17.25
C LEU A 198 4.89 -3.05 -16.15
N GLY A 199 4.52 -2.88 -14.90
CA GLY A 199 5.18 -3.50 -13.75
C GLY A 199 5.10 -5.04 -13.80
N ILE A 200 3.92 -5.59 -14.08
CA ILE A 200 3.73 -7.05 -14.22
C ILE A 200 4.58 -7.59 -15.37
N LEU A 201 4.57 -6.94 -16.52
CA LEU A 201 5.36 -7.35 -17.68
C LEU A 201 6.86 -7.28 -17.41
N LEU A 202 7.32 -6.22 -16.74
CA LEU A 202 8.73 -6.04 -16.39
C LEU A 202 9.20 -7.17 -15.45
N VAL A 203 8.46 -7.45 -14.36
CA VAL A 203 8.80 -8.55 -13.45
C VAL A 203 8.77 -9.89 -14.18
N ALA A 204 7.76 -10.13 -15.02
CA ALA A 204 7.65 -11.37 -15.79
C ALA A 204 8.84 -11.55 -16.73
N SER A 205 9.27 -10.50 -17.43
CA SER A 205 10.40 -10.51 -18.37
C SER A 205 11.73 -10.78 -17.66
N ILE A 206 12.02 -10.09 -16.56
CA ILE A 206 13.26 -10.26 -15.79
C ILE A 206 13.38 -11.70 -15.26
N TYR A 207 12.30 -12.26 -14.75
CA TYR A 207 12.33 -13.62 -14.20
C TYR A 207 12.25 -14.73 -15.24
N ARG A 208 11.75 -14.43 -16.46
CA ARG A 208 11.81 -15.35 -17.59
C ARG A 208 13.23 -15.47 -18.13
N SER A 209 13.96 -14.37 -18.22
CA SER A 209 15.36 -14.35 -18.65
C SER A 209 16.27 -15.16 -17.72
N LYS A 210 16.05 -15.10 -16.40
CA LYS A 210 16.85 -15.89 -15.41
C LYS A 210 16.60 -17.40 -15.42
N LYS A 211 15.58 -17.90 -16.13
CA LYS A 211 15.28 -19.34 -16.23
C LYS A 211 15.98 -19.98 -17.44
N HIS A 212 16.53 -19.20 -18.35
CA HIS A 212 17.16 -19.63 -19.59
C HIS A 212 18.66 -19.27 -19.68
N GLY A 213 19.28 -18.71 -18.66
CA GLY A 213 20.71 -18.50 -18.49
C GLY A 213 21.22 -19.17 -17.21
#